data_2e979f855feb860bdc2970b0e1427d59
#
_entry.id   2e979f855feb860bdc2970b0e1427d59
#
_cell.length_a   1.000
_cell.length_b   1.000
_cell.length_c   1.000
_cell.angle_alpha   90.00
_cell.angle_beta   90.00
_cell.angle_gamma   90.00
#
_symmetry.space_group_name_H-M   'P 1'
#
loop_
_entity.id
_entity.type
_entity.pdbx_description
1 polymer ?
#
loop_
_entity_poly.entity_id
_entity_poly.type
_entity_poly.pdbx_seq_one_letter_code
_entity_poly.pdbx_strand_id
1 'polypeptide(L)' 'MARVLIVDDEPRIRDLIREHLQYAGFTCAEAGDGTQALAELANGGIDLVILDIMMPFMDGMTCLREMRTRKIMTP' A
#
# COMPACT_ATOMS: atom_id res chain seq x y z
N MET A 1 1.48 -15.10 8.74
CA MET A 1 1.43 -14.78 7.31
C MET A 1 1.71 -13.31 7.08
N ALA A 2 2.43 -13.00 6.01
CA ALA A 2 2.73 -11.62 5.69
C ALA A 2 1.48 -10.87 5.23
N ARG A 3 1.37 -9.63 5.64
CA ARG A 3 0.29 -8.75 5.24
C ARG A 3 0.85 -7.67 4.30
N VAL A 4 0.23 -7.57 3.13
CA VAL A 4 0.68 -6.67 2.05
C VAL A 4 -0.33 -5.54 1.89
N LEU A 5 0.16 -4.31 1.86
CA LEU A 5 -0.66 -3.15 1.52
C LEU A 5 -0.50 -2.87 0.03
N ILE A 6 -1.62 -2.86 -0.69
CA ILE A 6 -1.67 -2.57 -2.12
C ILE A 6 -2.17 -1.14 -2.30
N VAL A 7 -1.34 -0.28 -2.86
CA VAL A 7 -1.65 1.14 -3.05
C VAL A 7 -1.70 1.46 -4.53
N ASP A 8 -2.91 1.65 -5.06
CA ASP A 8 -3.15 1.95 -6.46
C ASP A 8 -4.50 2.66 -6.57
N ASP A 9 -4.60 3.70 -7.39
CA ASP A 9 -5.84 4.44 -7.57
C ASP A 9 -6.85 3.69 -8.43
N GLU A 10 -6.43 2.63 -9.13
CA GLU A 10 -7.28 1.84 -10.00
C GLU A 10 -7.82 0.61 -9.27
N PRO A 11 -9.15 0.56 -8.95
CA PRO A 11 -9.70 -0.56 -8.19
C PRO A 11 -9.52 -1.93 -8.86
N ARG A 12 -9.57 -1.97 -10.19
CA ARG A 12 -9.40 -3.23 -10.94
C ARG A 12 -7.99 -3.79 -10.76
N ILE A 13 -6.99 -2.91 -10.73
CA ILE A 13 -5.60 -3.31 -10.53
C ILE A 13 -5.40 -3.81 -9.10
N ARG A 14 -5.96 -3.10 -8.12
CA ARG A 14 -5.91 -3.55 -6.72
C ARG A 14 -6.55 -4.94 -6.56
N ASP A 15 -7.72 -5.15 -7.16
CA ASP A 15 -8.42 -6.44 -7.10
C ASP A 15 -7.59 -7.56 -7.70
N LEU A 16 -6.97 -7.31 -8.85
CA LEU A 16 -6.14 -8.29 -9.54
C LEU A 16 -4.92 -8.68 -8.70
N ILE A 17 -4.22 -7.70 -8.16
CA ILE A 17 -3.06 -7.94 -7.30
C ILE A 17 -3.48 -8.69 -6.04
N ARG A 18 -4.56 -8.25 -5.39
CA ARG A 18 -5.09 -8.92 -4.20
C ARG A 18 -5.40 -10.38 -4.46
N GLU A 19 -6.09 -10.68 -5.55
CA GLU A 19 -6.45 -12.07 -5.88
C GLU A 19 -5.23 -12.95 -6.02
N HIS A 20 -4.21 -12.47 -6.71
CA HIS A 20 -2.97 -13.22 -6.88
C HIS A 20 -2.23 -13.42 -5.56
N LEU A 21 -2.16 -12.40 -4.73
CA LEU A 21 -1.49 -12.50 -3.43
C LEU A 21 -2.24 -13.39 -2.47
N GLN A 22 -3.56 -13.31 -2.43
CA GLN A 22 -4.37 -14.18 -1.57
C GLN A 22 -4.24 -15.64 -1.99
N TYR A 23 -4.20 -15.91 -3.28
CA TYR A 23 -3.96 -17.25 -3.79
C TYR A 23 -2.59 -17.79 -3.33
N ALA A 24 -1.59 -16.92 -3.25
CA ALA A 24 -0.25 -17.29 -2.78
C ALA A 24 -0.15 -17.38 -1.24
N GLY A 25 -1.23 -17.08 -0.51
CA GLY A 25 -1.26 -17.22 0.94
C GLY A 25 -1.02 -15.93 1.73
N PHE A 26 -0.93 -14.79 1.07
CA PHE A 26 -0.79 -13.50 1.74
C PHE A 26 -2.14 -12.92 2.15
N THR A 27 -2.17 -12.14 3.23
CA THR A 27 -3.31 -11.29 3.54
C THR A 27 -3.05 -9.89 2.97
N CYS A 28 -4.11 -9.18 2.59
CA CYS A 28 -3.97 -7.89 1.89
C CYS A 28 -4.82 -6.81 2.54
N ALA A 29 -4.27 -5.59 2.56
CA ALA A 29 -5.00 -4.36 2.78
C ALA A 29 -4.90 -3.53 1.51
N GLU A 30 -5.80 -2.58 1.30
CA GLU A 30 -5.84 -1.77 0.10
C GLU A 30 -5.94 -0.29 0.45
N ALA A 31 -5.33 0.54 -0.40
CA ALA A 31 -5.46 1.98 -0.32
C ALA A 31 -5.57 2.55 -1.74
N GLY A 32 -6.45 3.50 -1.94
CA GLY A 32 -6.70 4.12 -3.24
C GLY A 32 -5.84 5.36 -3.51
N ASP A 33 -5.14 5.84 -2.50
CA ASP A 33 -4.23 6.98 -2.63
C ASP A 33 -3.20 6.98 -1.51
N GLY A 34 -2.25 7.91 -1.56
CA GLY A 34 -1.18 7.99 -0.58
C GLY A 34 -1.66 8.33 0.82
N THR A 35 -2.72 9.13 0.94
CA THR A 35 -3.28 9.50 2.23
C THR A 35 -3.87 8.28 2.94
N GLN A 36 -4.63 7.47 2.21
CA GLN A 36 -5.17 6.22 2.74
C GLN A 36 -4.04 5.24 3.08
N ALA A 37 -3.00 5.18 2.24
CA ALA A 37 -1.84 4.33 2.49
C ALA A 37 -1.16 4.68 3.80
N LEU A 38 -0.94 5.97 4.06
CA LEU A 38 -0.33 6.41 5.31
C LEU A 38 -1.20 6.07 6.52
N ALA A 39 -2.52 6.20 6.41
CA ALA A 39 -3.44 5.83 7.47
C ALA A 39 -3.36 4.32 7.79
N GLU A 40 -3.32 3.49 6.76
CA GLU A 40 -3.17 2.04 6.93
C GLU A 40 -1.84 1.67 7.59
N LEU A 41 -0.76 2.32 7.15
CA LEU A 41 0.57 2.08 7.71
C LEU A 41 0.66 2.52 9.17
N ALA A 42 -0.02 3.61 9.53
CA ALA A 42 -0.05 4.10 10.91
C ALA A 42 -0.75 3.12 11.86
N ASN A 43 -1.68 2.31 11.37
CA ASN A 43 -2.34 1.26 12.15
C ASN A 43 -1.42 0.07 12.46
N GLY A 44 -0.32 -0.06 11.73
CA GLY A 44 0.65 -1.13 11.91
C GLY A 44 0.23 -2.47 11.28
N GLY A 45 1.09 -3.45 11.38
CA GLY A 45 0.81 -4.80 10.90
C GLY A 45 1.05 -5.03 9.41
N ILE A 46 1.59 -4.05 8.70
CA ILE A 46 1.92 -4.17 7.27
C ILE A 46 3.38 -4.59 7.12
N ASP A 47 3.61 -5.67 6.38
CA ASP A 47 4.96 -6.22 6.18
C ASP A 47 5.60 -5.75 4.87
N LEU A 48 4.77 -5.41 3.86
CA LEU A 48 5.24 -4.99 2.55
C LEU A 48 4.22 -4.06 1.90
N VAL A 49 4.70 -3.07 1.16
CA VAL A 49 3.85 -2.14 0.41
C VAL A 49 4.13 -2.31 -1.08
N ILE A 50 3.07 -2.50 -1.87
CA ILE A 50 3.12 -2.41 -3.33
C ILE A 50 2.53 -1.05 -3.68
N LEU A 51 3.34 -0.17 -4.26
CA LEU A 51 3.04 1.25 -4.38
C LEU A 51 3.05 1.69 -5.85
N ASP A 52 1.92 2.22 -6.32
CA ASP A 52 1.85 2.92 -7.60
C ASP A 52 2.45 4.33 -7.44
N ILE A 53 3.30 4.72 -8.38
CA ILE A 53 3.97 6.02 -8.36
C ILE A 53 3.04 7.14 -8.81
N MET A 54 2.11 6.86 -9.71
CA MET A 54 1.24 7.85 -10.35
C MET A 54 -0.17 7.81 -9.78
N MET A 55 -0.37 8.45 -8.62
CA MET A 55 -1.67 8.51 -7.96
C MET A 55 -2.16 9.96 -7.81
N PRO A 56 -3.49 10.21 -7.84
CA PRO A 56 -4.02 11.52 -7.49
C PRO A 56 -3.79 11.84 -6.02
N PHE A 57 -3.81 13.11 -5.67
CA PHE A 57 -3.64 13.67 -4.32
C PHE A 57 -2.22 13.51 -3.76
N MET A 58 -1.66 12.29 -3.80
CA MET A 58 -0.30 12.04 -3.33
C MET A 58 0.27 10.91 -4.19
N ASP A 59 1.28 11.20 -5.02
CA ASP A 59 1.93 10.20 -5.83
C ASP A 59 2.80 9.25 -4.99
N GLY A 60 3.23 8.14 -5.60
CA GLY A 60 3.99 7.11 -4.90
C GLY A 60 5.31 7.60 -4.31
N MET A 61 6.01 8.51 -5.00
CA MET A 61 7.27 9.05 -4.50
C MET A 61 7.06 9.96 -3.30
N THR A 62 6.01 10.80 -3.34
CA THR A 62 5.63 11.66 -2.22
C THR A 62 5.20 10.81 -1.03
N CYS A 63 4.43 9.76 -1.27
CA CYS A 63 4.00 8.83 -0.23
C CYS A 63 5.21 8.16 0.44
N LEU A 64 6.17 7.69 -0.34
CA LEU A 64 7.39 7.09 0.18
C LEU A 64 8.18 8.06 1.04
N ARG A 65 8.32 9.31 0.59
CA ARG A 65 9.00 10.36 1.34
C ARG A 65 8.31 10.62 2.67
N GLU A 66 6.98 10.71 2.66
CA GLU A 66 6.19 10.95 3.86
C GLU A 66 6.29 9.79 4.84
N MET A 67 6.32 8.55 4.35
CA MET A 67 6.56 7.37 5.17
C MET A 67 7.89 7.50 5.93
N ARG A 68 8.96 7.88 5.24
CA ARG A 68 10.28 8.02 5.85
C ARG A 68 10.34 9.19 6.85
N THR A 69 9.68 10.30 6.52
CA THR A 69 9.58 11.47 7.42
C THR A 69 8.87 11.09 8.72
N ARG A 70 7.82 10.27 8.66
CA ARG A 70 7.08 9.76 9.82
C ARG A 70 7.76 8.57 10.47
N LYS A 71 8.95 8.18 9.99
CA LYS A 71 9.70 7.02 10.48
C LYS A 71 8.97 5.69 10.30
N ILE A 72 8.15 5.58 9.26
CA ILE A 72 7.53 4.33 8.86
C ILE A 72 8.52 3.58 7.97
N MET A 73 9.08 2.51 8.47
CA MET A 73 10.17 1.78 7.83
C MET A 73 9.73 0.52 7.08
N THR A 74 8.44 0.35 6.84
CA THR A 74 7.90 -0.78 6.08
C THR A 74 8.43 -0.77 4.64
N PRO A 75 9.00 -1.89 4.15
CA PRO A 75 9.45 -2.02 2.76
C PRO A 75 8.34 -1.86 1.74
#